data_3adf75b945f6af033627c6ea43b4cc56
#
_entry.id   3adf75b945f6af033627c6ea43b4cc56
#
_cell.length_a   1.000
_cell.length_b   1.000
_cell.length_c   1.000
_cell.angle_alpha   90.00
_cell.angle_beta   90.00
_cell.angle_gamma   90.00
#
_symmetry.space_group_name_H-M   'P 1'
#
loop_
_entity.id
_entity.type
_entity.pdbx_description
1 polymer ?
#
loop_
_entity_poly.entity_id
_entity_poly.type
_entity_poly.pdbx_seq_one_letter_code
_entity_poly.pdbx_strand_id
1 'polypeptide(L)'
;RDIRLGSGGVMLPNHQPLIVAEQFLMLEALYPGRIDLGLGRSLGFTEPVRQALRRSKDAPDTFVSDLDEVRRYLDGSAAVTARPASQSGVPIFVLATRTGLKVAAQLGLPVVVGGPILGIGSTDRVEALDEYRRAFRATDAHPEPYVVVSLEVAVADSTDAARELLIPEAYALAESSRTG
;
A
#
# COMPACT_ATOMS: atom_id res chain seq x y z
N ARG A 1 2.62 -16.95 18.41
CA ARG A 1 3.40 -16.65 17.17
C ARG A 1 3.32 -15.16 16.95
N ASP A 2 4.46 -14.50 16.81
CA ASP A 2 4.57 -13.02 16.85
C ASP A 2 4.65 -12.38 15.45
N ILE A 3 4.35 -13.16 14.39
CA ILE A 3 4.38 -12.67 13.01
C ILE A 3 3.23 -11.68 12.77
N ARG A 4 3.54 -10.53 12.18
CA ARG A 4 2.56 -9.57 11.68
C ARG A 4 2.08 -9.98 10.29
N LEU A 5 0.84 -9.64 9.98
CA LEU A 5 0.21 -9.89 8.69
C LEU A 5 -0.34 -8.57 8.14
N GLY A 6 -0.05 -8.28 6.89
CA GLY A 6 -0.52 -7.07 6.24
C GLY A 6 -1.06 -7.31 4.84
N SER A 7 -1.94 -6.42 4.37
CA SER A 7 -2.33 -6.41 2.96
C SER A 7 -1.26 -5.73 2.13
N GLY A 8 -1.01 -6.24 0.92
CA GLY A 8 0.05 -5.70 0.08
C GLY A 8 -0.37 -5.29 -1.34
N GLY A 9 -1.60 -4.69 -1.51
CA GLY A 9 -2.46 -3.96 -0.61
C GLY A 9 -3.92 -3.96 -1.04
N VAL A 10 -4.74 -3.32 -0.24
CA VAL A 10 -6.12 -2.98 -0.63
C VAL A 10 -6.09 -1.80 -1.60
N MET A 11 -6.63 -2.00 -2.80
CA MET A 11 -6.77 -0.93 -3.80
C MET A 11 -7.96 -0.03 -3.41
N LEU A 12 -7.69 0.95 -2.56
CA LEU A 12 -8.71 1.74 -1.87
C LEU A 12 -9.76 2.36 -2.82
N PRO A 13 -9.42 2.87 -4.02
CA PRO A 13 -10.43 3.42 -4.93
C PRO A 13 -11.51 2.41 -5.38
N ASN A 14 -11.29 1.13 -5.19
CA ASN A 14 -12.25 0.07 -5.53
C ASN A 14 -13.18 -0.32 -4.38
N HIS A 15 -13.00 0.27 -3.21
CA HIS A 15 -13.71 -0.11 -1.98
C HIS A 15 -14.35 1.10 -1.31
N GLN A 16 -15.29 0.83 -0.41
CA GLN A 16 -15.86 1.85 0.48
C GLN A 16 -14.98 1.97 1.74
N PRO A 17 -14.53 3.18 2.13
CA PRO A 17 -13.65 3.39 3.28
C PRO A 17 -14.14 2.76 4.58
N LEU A 18 -15.44 2.88 4.90
CA LEU A 18 -16.03 2.26 6.08
C LEU A 18 -15.87 0.74 6.07
N ILE A 19 -16.14 0.10 4.94
CA ILE A 19 -16.05 -1.38 4.82
C ILE A 19 -14.60 -1.85 5.01
N VAL A 20 -13.64 -1.13 4.43
CA VAL A 20 -12.21 -1.43 4.63
C VAL A 20 -11.84 -1.31 6.10
N ALA A 21 -12.26 -0.22 6.75
CA ALA A 21 -11.97 -0.02 8.17
C ALA A 21 -12.56 -1.15 9.04
N GLU A 22 -13.84 -1.50 8.84
CA GLU A 22 -14.50 -2.56 9.62
C GLU A 22 -13.87 -3.94 9.40
N GLN A 23 -13.46 -4.28 8.17
CA GLN A 23 -12.75 -5.53 7.89
C GLN A 23 -11.44 -5.62 8.67
N PHE A 24 -10.65 -4.55 8.70
CA PHE A 24 -9.38 -4.52 9.41
C PHE A 24 -9.54 -4.41 10.92
N LEU A 25 -10.54 -3.71 11.41
CA LEU A 25 -10.90 -3.72 12.83
C LEU A 25 -11.34 -5.12 13.29
N MET A 26 -12.07 -5.87 12.45
CA MET A 26 -12.42 -7.26 12.74
C MET A 26 -11.18 -8.15 12.84
N LEU A 27 -10.25 -8.01 11.89
CA LEU A 27 -8.99 -8.77 11.91
C LEU A 27 -8.16 -8.42 13.14
N GLU A 28 -8.07 -7.14 13.49
CA GLU A 28 -7.35 -6.68 14.68
C GLU A 28 -7.98 -7.18 15.97
N ALA A 29 -9.32 -7.24 16.06
CA ALA A 29 -10.03 -7.81 17.20
C ALA A 29 -9.76 -9.31 17.37
N LEU A 30 -9.59 -10.05 16.26
CA LEU A 30 -9.26 -11.47 16.27
C LEU A 30 -7.76 -11.74 16.54
N TYR A 31 -6.89 -10.82 16.11
CA TYR A 31 -5.44 -10.97 16.19
C TYR A 31 -4.75 -9.68 16.66
N PRO A 32 -4.97 -9.25 17.91
CA PRO A 32 -4.53 -7.95 18.41
C PRO A 32 -3.04 -7.69 18.22
N GLY A 33 -2.69 -6.51 17.73
CA GLY A 33 -1.32 -6.06 17.52
C GLY A 33 -0.57 -6.71 16.36
N ARG A 34 -1.28 -7.49 15.50
CA ARG A 34 -0.65 -8.28 14.44
C ARG A 34 -1.07 -7.89 13.03
N ILE A 35 -1.98 -6.95 12.89
CA ILE A 35 -2.58 -6.62 11.60
C ILE A 35 -2.06 -5.27 11.10
N ASP A 36 -1.64 -5.23 9.82
CA ASP A 36 -1.22 -4.02 9.11
C ASP A 36 -2.12 -3.80 7.88
N LEU A 37 -2.59 -2.58 7.70
CA LEU A 37 -3.40 -2.19 6.54
C LEU A 37 -2.52 -1.51 5.49
N GLY A 38 -2.13 -2.25 4.45
CA GLY A 38 -1.50 -1.68 3.27
C GLY A 38 -2.54 -1.19 2.27
N LEU A 39 -2.47 0.08 1.89
CA LEU A 39 -3.39 0.74 0.96
C LEU A 39 -2.69 1.17 -0.33
N GLY A 40 -3.29 0.83 -1.46
CA GLY A 40 -2.84 1.21 -2.79
C GLY A 40 -3.84 2.12 -3.50
N ARG A 41 -3.36 2.87 -4.51
CA ARG A 41 -4.14 3.84 -5.29
C ARG A 41 -4.64 3.29 -6.64
N SER A 42 -4.18 2.12 -7.07
CA SER A 42 -4.51 1.60 -8.40
C SER A 42 -6.00 1.31 -8.55
N LEU A 43 -6.55 1.67 -9.71
CA LEU A 43 -7.87 1.19 -10.16
C LEU A 43 -7.74 -0.24 -10.71
N GLY A 44 -8.86 -0.95 -10.89
CA GLY A 44 -8.86 -2.27 -11.53
C GLY A 44 -8.09 -2.25 -12.87
N PHE A 45 -7.30 -3.30 -13.12
CA PHE A 45 -6.34 -3.34 -14.22
C PHE A 45 -7.01 -3.40 -15.61
N THR A 46 -8.12 -4.12 -15.74
CA THR A 46 -8.80 -4.31 -17.01
C THR A 46 -10.22 -3.74 -16.98
N GLU A 47 -10.73 -3.41 -18.15
CA GLU A 47 -12.10 -2.90 -18.29
C GLU A 47 -13.16 -3.86 -17.69
N PRO A 48 -13.14 -5.18 -17.91
CA PRO A 48 -14.09 -6.09 -17.27
C PRO A 48 -14.04 -6.07 -15.77
N VAL A 49 -12.85 -5.94 -15.17
CA VAL A 49 -12.69 -5.83 -13.70
C VAL A 49 -13.28 -4.51 -13.19
N ARG A 50 -13.01 -3.39 -13.86
CA ARG A 50 -13.61 -2.10 -13.48
C ARG A 50 -15.13 -2.11 -13.57
N GLN A 51 -15.69 -2.71 -14.61
CA GLN A 51 -17.15 -2.87 -14.76
C GLN A 51 -17.74 -3.71 -13.61
N ALA A 52 -17.12 -4.83 -13.28
CA ALA A 52 -17.53 -5.67 -12.16
C ALA A 52 -17.49 -4.92 -10.81
N LEU A 53 -16.49 -4.05 -10.63
CA LEU A 53 -16.35 -3.17 -9.46
C LEU A 53 -17.24 -1.91 -9.53
N ARG A 54 -17.99 -1.72 -10.63
CA ARG A 54 -18.81 -0.52 -10.89
C ARG A 54 -17.99 0.77 -10.84
N ARG A 55 -16.73 0.73 -11.31
CA ARG A 55 -15.80 1.86 -11.36
C ARG A 55 -15.54 2.28 -12.80
N SER A 56 -15.70 3.58 -13.09
CA SER A 56 -15.29 4.16 -14.37
C SER A 56 -13.80 4.49 -14.36
N LYS A 57 -13.16 4.37 -15.53
CA LYS A 57 -11.78 4.85 -15.72
C LYS A 57 -11.68 6.37 -15.50
N ASP A 58 -12.74 7.10 -15.81
CA ASP A 58 -12.83 8.57 -15.70
C ASP A 58 -13.38 9.03 -14.34
N ALA A 59 -13.53 8.09 -13.37
CA ALA A 59 -13.94 8.46 -12.02
C ALA A 59 -12.90 9.40 -11.39
N PRO A 60 -13.34 10.41 -10.61
CA PRO A 60 -12.43 11.27 -9.88
C PRO A 60 -11.49 10.45 -8.98
N ASP A 61 -10.26 10.91 -8.86
CA ASP A 61 -9.32 10.32 -7.92
C ASP A 61 -9.65 10.77 -6.49
N THR A 62 -10.25 9.87 -5.73
CA THR A 62 -10.67 10.11 -4.35
C THR A 62 -9.69 9.52 -3.33
N PHE A 63 -8.53 9.00 -3.76
CA PHE A 63 -7.62 8.25 -2.88
C PHE A 63 -7.25 8.99 -1.60
N VAL A 64 -6.97 10.29 -1.67
CA VAL A 64 -6.56 11.08 -0.49
C VAL A 64 -7.71 11.24 0.48
N SER A 65 -8.91 11.57 -0.01
CA SER A 65 -10.12 11.70 0.83
C SER A 65 -10.54 10.35 1.42
N ASP A 66 -10.51 9.29 0.63
CA ASP A 66 -10.86 7.94 1.07
C ASP A 66 -9.88 7.44 2.14
N LEU A 67 -8.59 7.74 1.99
CA LEU A 67 -7.55 7.42 2.98
C LEU A 67 -7.78 8.16 4.30
N ASP A 68 -8.14 9.45 4.24
CA ASP A 68 -8.47 10.23 5.44
C ASP A 68 -9.74 9.68 6.12
N GLU A 69 -10.74 9.26 5.35
CA GLU A 69 -11.93 8.60 5.90
C GLU A 69 -11.58 7.28 6.60
N VAL A 70 -10.77 6.41 5.99
CA VAL A 70 -10.31 5.17 6.63
C VAL A 70 -9.62 5.48 7.97
N ARG A 71 -8.73 6.47 8.01
CA ARG A 71 -8.08 6.89 9.25
C ARG A 71 -9.08 7.26 10.33
N ARG A 72 -10.05 8.13 9.99
CA ARG A 72 -11.07 8.59 10.93
C ARG A 72 -11.99 7.47 11.42
N TYR A 73 -12.25 6.46 10.59
CA TYR A 73 -12.98 5.28 11.02
C TYR A 73 -12.16 4.40 11.97
N LEU A 74 -10.86 4.24 11.70
CA LEU A 74 -9.98 3.44 12.54
C LEU A 74 -9.68 4.09 13.89
N ASP A 75 -9.56 5.41 13.96
CA ASP A 75 -9.30 6.17 15.19
C ASP A 75 -10.57 6.60 15.93
N GLY A 76 -11.75 6.34 15.35
CA GLY A 76 -13.05 6.66 15.95
C GLY A 76 -13.46 8.12 15.90
N SER A 77 -12.76 8.97 15.13
CA SER A 77 -13.08 10.41 14.98
C SER A 77 -14.13 10.71 13.88
N ALA A 78 -14.55 9.69 13.11
CA ALA A 78 -15.59 9.84 12.11
C ALA A 78 -16.99 9.99 12.73
N ALA A 79 -17.92 10.62 12.00
CA ALA A 79 -19.31 10.78 12.42
C ALA A 79 -20.06 9.42 12.58
N VAL A 80 -19.67 8.43 11.80
CA VAL A 80 -20.18 7.04 11.90
C VAL A 80 -19.12 6.20 12.59
N THR A 81 -19.53 5.42 13.59
CA THR A 81 -18.62 4.54 14.33
C THR A 81 -18.45 3.22 13.59
N ALA A 82 -17.25 2.94 13.12
CA ALA A 82 -16.87 1.63 12.58
C ALA A 82 -16.81 0.55 13.69
N ARG A 83 -17.17 -0.67 13.38
CA ARG A 83 -17.23 -1.78 14.33
C ARG A 83 -16.49 -3.03 13.80
N PRO A 84 -15.90 -3.86 14.70
CA PRO A 84 -15.77 -3.64 16.16
C PRO A 84 -14.79 -2.51 16.51
N ALA A 85 -14.93 -1.91 17.69
CA ALA A 85 -13.91 -0.98 18.17
C ALA A 85 -12.63 -1.74 18.52
N SER A 86 -11.47 -1.22 18.10
CA SER A 86 -10.16 -1.76 18.48
C SER A 86 -9.49 -0.86 19.52
N GLN A 87 -8.76 -1.47 20.47
CA GLN A 87 -7.98 -0.75 21.48
C GLN A 87 -6.53 -0.49 21.02
N SER A 88 -6.00 -1.32 20.14
CA SER A 88 -4.60 -1.28 19.69
C SER A 88 -4.38 -0.45 18.43
N GLY A 89 -5.47 -0.11 17.72
CA GLY A 89 -5.38 0.54 16.42
C GLY A 89 -4.82 -0.38 15.33
N VAL A 90 -5.05 -0.02 14.07
CA VAL A 90 -4.53 -0.72 12.89
C VAL A 90 -3.52 0.19 12.19
N PRO A 91 -2.23 -0.15 12.17
CA PRO A 91 -1.23 0.63 11.43
C PRO A 91 -1.55 0.65 9.93
N ILE A 92 -1.46 1.85 9.33
CA ILE A 92 -1.67 2.05 7.90
C ILE A 92 -0.32 2.21 7.20
N PHE A 93 -0.14 1.51 6.08
CA PHE A 93 0.99 1.65 5.17
C PHE A 93 0.48 2.06 3.79
N VAL A 94 1.14 3.03 3.15
CA VAL A 94 0.84 3.38 1.76
C VAL A 94 1.75 2.59 0.84
N LEU A 95 1.17 1.77 -0.05
CA LEU A 95 1.91 1.14 -1.14
C LEU A 95 2.18 2.21 -2.19
N ALA A 96 3.40 2.72 -2.21
CA ALA A 96 3.71 3.98 -2.83
C ALA A 96 4.40 3.82 -4.19
N THR A 97 3.82 4.49 -5.19
CA THR A 97 4.52 5.02 -6.35
C THR A 97 4.92 6.49 -6.08
N ARG A 98 5.54 7.20 -7.03
CA ARG A 98 5.98 8.60 -6.85
C ARG A 98 4.93 9.52 -6.21
N THR A 99 3.69 9.47 -6.68
CA THR A 99 2.59 10.30 -6.16
C THR A 99 2.18 9.84 -4.77
N GLY A 100 2.17 8.53 -4.53
CA GLY A 100 1.86 7.93 -3.22
C GLY A 100 2.84 8.36 -2.14
N LEU A 101 4.13 8.52 -2.45
CA LEU A 101 5.15 9.02 -1.53
C LEU A 101 4.82 10.43 -1.02
N LYS A 102 4.39 11.33 -1.90
CA LYS A 102 3.99 12.70 -1.52
C LYS A 102 2.79 12.71 -0.59
N VAL A 103 1.77 11.91 -0.90
CA VAL A 103 0.57 11.76 -0.05
C VAL A 103 0.95 11.19 1.31
N ALA A 104 1.73 10.11 1.36
CA ALA A 104 2.16 9.50 2.59
C ALA A 104 2.97 10.47 3.48
N ALA A 105 3.90 11.23 2.87
CA ALA A 105 4.68 12.24 3.59
C ALA A 105 3.80 13.32 4.23
N GLN A 106 2.80 13.82 3.50
CA GLN A 106 1.88 14.85 3.99
C GLN A 106 0.99 14.35 5.12
N LEU A 107 0.63 13.07 5.11
CA LEU A 107 -0.23 12.44 6.11
C LEU A 107 0.55 11.80 7.27
N GLY A 108 1.89 11.83 7.23
CA GLY A 108 2.74 11.20 8.25
C GLY A 108 2.59 9.69 8.29
N LEU A 109 2.43 9.04 7.13
CA LEU A 109 2.23 7.60 7.03
C LEU A 109 3.48 6.88 6.53
N PRO A 110 3.77 5.67 7.04
CA PRO A 110 4.80 4.80 6.52
C PRO A 110 4.48 4.32 5.10
N VAL A 111 5.50 3.94 4.35
CA VAL A 111 5.37 3.51 2.97
C VAL A 111 5.96 2.13 2.74
N VAL A 112 5.34 1.37 1.82
CA VAL A 112 5.93 0.18 1.22
C VAL A 112 6.29 0.53 -0.21
N VAL A 113 7.56 0.34 -0.57
CA VAL A 113 8.09 0.62 -1.90
C VAL A 113 8.73 -0.62 -2.50
N GLY A 114 8.62 -0.78 -3.79
CA GLY A 114 9.21 -1.93 -4.48
C GLY A 114 9.47 -1.65 -5.96
N GLY A 115 10.12 -2.58 -6.63
CA GLY A 115 10.34 -2.60 -8.07
C GLY A 115 10.80 -1.25 -8.63
N PRO A 116 9.92 -0.59 -9.40
CA PRO A 116 10.27 0.64 -10.10
C PRO A 116 10.76 1.81 -9.25
N ILE A 117 10.43 1.93 -7.97
CA ILE A 117 10.92 3.04 -7.12
C ILE A 117 12.35 2.82 -6.67
N LEU A 118 12.76 1.60 -6.48
CA LEU A 118 14.12 1.26 -6.07
C LEU A 118 15.14 1.37 -7.20
N GLY A 119 14.66 1.49 -8.44
CA GLY A 119 15.38 1.80 -9.66
C GLY A 119 16.74 1.17 -9.80
N ILE A 120 16.81 -0.08 -10.18
CA ILE A 120 18.05 -0.63 -10.68
C ILE A 120 18.47 0.20 -11.91
N GLY A 121 19.49 1.04 -11.76
CA GLY A 121 20.07 1.83 -12.84
C GLY A 121 19.56 3.26 -13.06
N SER A 122 18.78 3.85 -12.15
CA SER A 122 18.33 5.24 -12.24
C SER A 122 18.49 5.98 -10.90
N THR A 123 19.21 7.10 -10.90
CA THR A 123 19.38 7.98 -9.74
C THR A 123 18.09 8.70 -9.31
N ASP A 124 17.17 8.93 -10.23
CA ASP A 124 15.92 9.70 -10.00
C ASP A 124 14.99 9.10 -8.95
N ARG A 125 15.17 7.84 -8.61
CA ARG A 125 14.27 7.08 -7.76
C ARG A 125 14.69 7.08 -6.29
N VAL A 126 15.97 7.19 -6.04
CA VAL A 126 16.52 7.47 -4.69
C VAL A 126 16.06 8.87 -4.25
N GLU A 127 16.07 9.83 -5.18
CA GLU A 127 15.56 11.19 -4.94
C GLU A 127 14.12 11.22 -4.41
N ALA A 128 13.23 10.39 -4.95
CA ALA A 128 11.84 10.34 -4.50
C ALA A 128 11.68 9.88 -3.04
N LEU A 129 12.54 8.97 -2.56
CA LEU A 129 12.57 8.57 -1.15
C LEU A 129 13.18 9.65 -0.26
N ASP A 130 14.17 10.37 -0.74
CA ASP A 130 14.75 11.48 -0.01
C ASP A 130 13.78 12.67 0.07
N GLU A 131 12.99 12.91 -0.98
CA GLU A 131 11.88 13.85 -0.94
C GLU A 131 10.82 13.44 0.09
N TYR A 132 10.43 12.16 0.12
CA TYR A 132 9.50 11.63 1.12
C TYR A 132 10.01 11.88 2.53
N ARG A 133 11.27 11.54 2.83
CA ARG A 133 11.87 11.75 4.15
C ARG A 133 11.90 13.21 4.56
N ARG A 134 12.30 14.12 3.62
CA ARG A 134 12.35 15.56 3.88
C ARG A 134 10.99 16.21 4.07
N ALA A 135 9.98 15.72 3.36
CA ALA A 135 8.61 16.27 3.41
C ALA A 135 7.72 15.59 4.46
N PHE A 136 8.23 14.56 5.15
CA PHE A 136 7.46 13.79 6.11
C PHE A 136 6.99 14.66 7.28
N ARG A 137 5.71 14.59 7.56
CA ARG A 137 5.09 15.24 8.70
C ARG A 137 4.98 14.26 9.85
N ALA A 138 5.81 14.43 10.87
CA ALA A 138 5.76 13.59 12.05
C ALA A 138 4.38 13.65 12.72
N THR A 139 3.94 12.49 13.21
CA THR A 139 2.73 12.32 14.02
C THR A 139 3.07 11.56 15.29
N ASP A 140 2.18 11.56 16.28
CA ASP A 140 2.41 10.78 17.53
C ASP A 140 2.59 9.28 17.24
N ALA A 141 1.87 8.75 16.26
CA ALA A 141 1.99 7.36 15.83
C ALA A 141 3.28 7.08 15.02
N HIS A 142 3.77 8.06 14.29
CA HIS A 142 4.95 7.96 13.44
C HIS A 142 5.82 9.22 13.58
N PRO A 143 6.70 9.28 14.60
CA PRO A 143 7.57 10.43 14.82
C PRO A 143 8.66 10.57 13.73
N GLU A 144 8.94 9.49 13.00
CA GLU A 144 9.95 9.45 11.94
C GLU A 144 9.40 8.75 10.70
N PRO A 145 9.92 9.08 9.48
CA PRO A 145 9.54 8.39 8.26
C PRO A 145 9.99 6.93 8.29
N TYR A 146 9.07 6.02 8.00
CA TYR A 146 9.36 4.59 7.95
C TYR A 146 9.12 4.03 6.55
N VAL A 147 10.12 3.31 6.03
CA VAL A 147 10.10 2.75 4.68
C VAL A 147 10.30 1.24 4.75
N VAL A 148 9.33 0.49 4.25
CA VAL A 148 9.45 -0.95 3.99
C VAL A 148 9.82 -1.13 2.53
N VAL A 149 10.84 -1.94 2.27
CA VAL A 149 11.28 -2.27 0.91
C VAL A 149 10.80 -3.68 0.56
N SER A 150 10.04 -3.78 -0.53
CA SER A 150 9.63 -5.07 -1.12
C SER A 150 10.58 -5.43 -2.25
N LEU A 151 11.19 -6.60 -2.16
CA LEU A 151 12.12 -7.13 -3.15
C LEU A 151 11.67 -8.51 -3.59
N GLU A 152 11.79 -8.78 -4.88
CA GLU A 152 11.71 -10.12 -5.44
C GLU A 152 13.08 -10.78 -5.27
N VAL A 153 13.11 -11.93 -4.62
CA VAL A 153 14.35 -12.64 -4.30
C VAL A 153 14.22 -14.10 -4.71
N ALA A 154 15.14 -14.58 -5.53
CA ALA A 154 15.33 -15.99 -5.81
C ALA A 154 16.61 -16.50 -5.15
N VAL A 155 16.52 -17.65 -4.50
CA VAL A 155 17.65 -18.32 -3.85
C VAL A 155 17.82 -19.71 -4.47
N ALA A 156 19.01 -20.02 -4.95
CA ALA A 156 19.38 -21.32 -5.51
C ALA A 156 20.86 -21.60 -5.26
N ASP A 157 21.33 -22.80 -5.62
CA ASP A 157 22.71 -23.24 -5.39
C ASP A 157 23.75 -22.44 -6.21
N SER A 158 23.32 -21.74 -7.26
CA SER A 158 24.16 -20.84 -8.05
C SER A 158 23.40 -19.61 -8.51
N THR A 159 24.14 -18.53 -8.85
CA THR A 159 23.55 -17.29 -9.39
C THR A 159 22.79 -17.55 -10.70
N ASP A 160 23.26 -18.47 -11.55
CA ASP A 160 22.61 -18.76 -12.81
C ASP A 160 21.29 -19.52 -12.59
N ALA A 161 21.28 -20.49 -11.69
CA ALA A 161 20.06 -21.17 -11.29
C ALA A 161 19.03 -20.21 -10.63
N ALA A 162 19.48 -19.26 -9.80
CA ALA A 162 18.61 -18.22 -9.24
C ALA A 162 18.03 -17.28 -10.31
N ARG A 163 18.82 -16.92 -11.33
CA ARG A 163 18.33 -16.15 -12.49
C ARG A 163 17.26 -16.89 -13.28
N GLU A 164 17.46 -18.20 -13.53
CA GLU A 164 16.48 -19.01 -14.24
C GLU A 164 15.12 -19.03 -13.54
N LEU A 165 15.09 -19.05 -12.21
CA LEU A 165 13.85 -18.98 -11.42
C LEU A 165 13.07 -17.66 -11.62
N LEU A 166 13.76 -16.55 -11.92
CA LEU A 166 13.14 -15.24 -12.13
C LEU A 166 12.71 -14.97 -13.58
N ILE A 167 13.15 -15.78 -14.55
CA ILE A 167 12.83 -15.58 -15.98
C ILE A 167 11.32 -15.56 -16.26
N PRO A 168 10.49 -16.48 -15.74
CA PRO A 168 9.06 -16.46 -16.00
C PRO A 168 8.37 -15.18 -15.57
N GLU A 169 8.74 -14.66 -14.41
CA GLU A 169 8.21 -13.41 -13.86
C GLU A 169 8.69 -12.20 -14.66
N ALA A 170 9.98 -12.13 -14.98
CA ALA A 170 10.55 -11.07 -15.81
C ALA A 170 9.87 -11.04 -17.21
N TYR A 171 9.58 -12.19 -17.78
CA TYR A 171 8.84 -12.30 -19.03
C TYR A 171 7.40 -11.78 -18.91
N ALA A 172 6.69 -12.19 -17.85
CA ALA A 172 5.31 -11.75 -17.60
C ALA A 172 5.23 -10.22 -17.38
N LEU A 173 6.18 -9.63 -16.66
CA LEU A 173 6.28 -8.19 -16.48
C LEU A 173 6.56 -7.45 -17.78
N ALA A 174 7.47 -7.97 -18.62
CA ALA A 174 7.77 -7.40 -19.94
C ALA A 174 6.55 -7.44 -20.87
N GLU A 175 5.81 -8.55 -20.92
CA GLU A 175 4.58 -8.67 -21.69
C GLU A 175 3.48 -7.73 -21.18
N SER A 176 3.28 -7.65 -19.89
CA SER A 176 2.32 -6.72 -19.28
C SER A 176 2.61 -5.25 -19.62
N SER A 177 3.89 -4.88 -19.70
CA SER A 177 4.31 -3.52 -20.07
C SER A 177 4.06 -3.19 -21.55
N ARG A 178 3.91 -4.20 -22.42
CA ARG A 178 3.66 -4.03 -23.87
C ARG A 178 2.17 -3.97 -24.22
N THR A 179 1.32 -4.51 -23.35
CA THR A 179 -0.12 -4.66 -23.59
C THR A 179 -0.99 -3.72 -22.74
N GLY A 180 -0.39 -2.93 -21.83
CA GLY A 180 -1.06 -2.06 -20.85
C GLY A 180 -1.25 -0.60 -21.28
#